data_19a9760feed61c5ec6e34ff4c99c42e3
#
_entry.id   19a9760feed61c5ec6e34ff4c99c42e3
#
_cell.length_a   1.000
_cell.length_b   1.000
_cell.length_c   1.000
_cell.angle_alpha   90.00
_cell.angle_beta   90.00
_cell.angle_gamma   90.00
#
_symmetry.space_group_name_H-M   'P 1'
#
loop_
_entity.id
_entity.type
_entity.pdbx_description
1 polymer ?
#
loop_
_entity_poly.entity_id
_entity_poly.type
_entity_poly.pdbx_seq_one_letter_code
_entity_poly.pdbx_strand_id
1 'polypeptide(L)'
;KEGRMLHHCVGNDGAGERYYDRIERRESFIMFLRRAEEPEDPYYTLEIEPDGTVRQKRTLFDRQHEDIEQATEFLQKWQKVIAARLTGQDLKLAAQSRVLRNEEFIQMKKDRVVIHTGHLAGHLLADVLLADLMENKEIVQQQELPAAA
;
A
#
# COMPACT_ATOMS: atom_id res chain seq x y z
N LYS A 1 -11.59 -12.61 1.31
CA LYS A 1 -11.39 -13.29 2.60
C LYS A 1 -10.71 -12.37 3.61
N GLU A 2 -9.49 -11.87 3.31
CA GLU A 2 -8.67 -11.07 4.23
C GLU A 2 -9.36 -9.81 4.75
N GLY A 3 -9.94 -9.00 3.87
CA GLY A 3 -10.59 -7.76 4.26
C GLY A 3 -11.76 -7.96 5.23
N ARG A 4 -12.48 -9.07 5.08
CA ARG A 4 -13.57 -9.43 6.00
C ARG A 4 -13.04 -9.94 7.34
N MET A 5 -11.98 -10.75 7.33
CA MET A 5 -11.39 -11.30 8.55
C MET A 5 -10.69 -10.22 9.38
N LEU A 6 -10.03 -9.27 8.72
CA LEU A 6 -9.32 -8.17 9.38
C LEU A 6 -10.18 -6.92 9.59
N HIS A 7 -11.43 -6.93 9.14
CA HIS A 7 -12.35 -5.79 9.27
C HIS A 7 -11.78 -4.46 8.78
N HIS A 8 -10.99 -4.49 7.71
CA HIS A 8 -10.46 -3.27 7.11
C HIS A 8 -11.13 -2.94 5.77
N CYS A 9 -10.82 -1.77 5.21
CA CYS A 9 -11.53 -1.18 4.07
C CYS A 9 -11.57 -2.05 2.79
N VAL A 10 -10.59 -2.92 2.55
CA VAL A 10 -10.55 -3.80 1.37
C VAL A 10 -11.72 -4.79 1.34
N GLY A 11 -12.26 -5.14 2.50
CA GLY A 11 -13.38 -6.07 2.62
C GLY A 11 -14.76 -5.42 2.60
N ASN A 12 -14.84 -4.11 2.60
CA ASN A 12 -16.10 -3.38 2.62
C ASN A 12 -16.71 -3.30 1.21
N ASP A 13 -18.04 -3.47 1.14
CA ASP A 13 -18.78 -3.32 -0.11
C ASP A 13 -18.61 -1.90 -0.67
N GLY A 14 -18.32 -1.79 -1.96
CA GLY A 14 -18.05 -0.52 -2.66
C GLY A 14 -16.59 -0.05 -2.61
N ALA A 15 -15.82 -0.34 -1.56
CA ALA A 15 -14.38 -0.09 -1.56
C ALA A 15 -13.63 -1.08 -2.48
N GLY A 16 -14.12 -2.33 -2.55
CA GLY A 16 -13.53 -3.37 -3.40
C GLY A 16 -13.49 -2.99 -4.88
N GLU A 17 -14.50 -2.30 -5.40
CA GLU A 17 -14.52 -1.86 -6.80
C GLU A 17 -13.33 -0.98 -7.15
N ARG A 18 -12.96 -0.03 -6.29
CA ARG A 18 -11.79 0.83 -6.53
C ARG A 18 -10.49 0.04 -6.62
N TYR A 19 -10.33 -0.99 -5.81
CA TYR A 19 -9.16 -1.86 -5.87
C TYR A 19 -9.14 -2.70 -7.14
N TYR A 20 -10.29 -3.24 -7.56
CA TYR A 20 -10.40 -3.98 -8.82
C TYR A 20 -10.06 -3.12 -10.02
N ASP A 21 -10.57 -1.89 -10.09
CA ASP A 21 -10.25 -0.93 -11.14
C ASP A 21 -8.75 -0.63 -11.21
N ARG A 22 -8.10 -0.47 -10.06
CA ARG A 22 -6.65 -0.24 -9.99
C ARG A 22 -5.86 -1.46 -10.47
N ILE A 23 -6.28 -2.67 -10.09
CA ILE A 23 -5.66 -3.92 -10.53
C ILE A 23 -5.81 -4.07 -12.05
N GLU A 24 -6.99 -3.82 -12.57
CA GLU A 24 -7.27 -3.91 -14.00
C GLU A 24 -6.40 -2.94 -14.82
N ARG A 25 -6.21 -1.72 -14.31
CA ARG A 25 -5.32 -0.72 -14.92
C ARG A 25 -3.84 -0.98 -14.67
N ARG A 26 -3.50 -1.99 -13.91
CA ARG A 26 -2.13 -2.26 -13.42
C ARG A 26 -1.52 -1.09 -12.63
N GLU A 27 -2.38 -0.32 -11.99
CA GLU A 27 -1.99 0.80 -11.14
C GLU A 27 -1.44 0.34 -9.79
N SER A 28 -2.10 -0.66 -9.18
CA SER A 28 -1.65 -1.28 -7.96
C SER A 28 -2.15 -2.72 -7.85
N PHE A 29 -1.58 -3.45 -6.90
CA PHE A 29 -1.89 -4.85 -6.64
C PHE A 29 -2.11 -5.06 -5.15
N ILE A 30 -3.01 -5.98 -4.80
CA ILE A 30 -3.21 -6.38 -3.41
C ILE A 30 -2.36 -7.62 -3.14
N MET A 31 -1.52 -7.52 -2.13
CA MET A 31 -0.67 -8.61 -1.64
C MET A 31 -0.91 -8.83 -0.15
N PHE A 32 -0.52 -10.00 0.32
CA PHE A 32 -0.67 -10.39 1.70
C PHE A 32 0.68 -10.80 2.28
N LEU A 33 1.08 -10.11 3.34
CA LEU A 33 2.21 -10.54 4.15
C LEU A 33 1.69 -11.57 5.16
N ARG A 34 2.40 -12.67 5.31
CA ARG A 34 2.05 -13.78 6.20
C ARG A 34 3.24 -14.12 7.11
N ARG A 35 2.93 -14.58 8.30
CA ARG A 35 3.95 -15.22 9.15
C ARG A 35 4.22 -16.64 8.65
N ALA A 36 5.49 -17.01 8.58
CA ALA A 36 5.87 -18.34 8.09
C ALA A 36 5.35 -19.47 9.00
N GLU A 37 5.24 -19.18 10.30
CA GLU A 37 4.74 -20.13 11.30
C GLU A 37 3.21 -20.30 11.26
N GLU A 38 2.50 -19.29 10.77
CA GLU A 38 1.04 -19.22 10.74
C GLU A 38 0.55 -18.74 9.36
N PRO A 39 0.83 -19.48 8.28
CA PRO A 39 0.58 -19.00 6.93
C PRO A 39 -0.90 -18.86 6.56
N GLU A 40 -1.79 -19.50 7.31
CA GLU A 40 -3.23 -19.41 7.08
C GLU A 40 -3.87 -18.20 7.76
N ASP A 41 -3.17 -17.60 8.74
CA ASP A 41 -3.68 -16.48 9.49
C ASP A 41 -3.37 -15.16 8.78
N PRO A 42 -4.36 -14.25 8.63
CA PRO A 42 -4.16 -12.92 8.10
C PRO A 42 -3.18 -12.13 8.98
N TYR A 43 -2.17 -11.51 8.35
CA TYR A 43 -1.21 -10.68 9.06
C TYR A 43 -1.26 -9.24 8.58
N TYR A 44 -0.79 -8.96 7.35
CA TYR A 44 -0.97 -7.66 6.72
C TYR A 44 -1.56 -7.79 5.33
N THR A 45 -2.46 -6.88 4.99
CA THR A 45 -2.87 -6.60 3.61
C THR A 45 -2.10 -5.39 3.12
N LEU A 46 -1.51 -5.51 1.94
CA LEU A 46 -0.67 -4.51 1.31
C LEU A 46 -1.32 -4.07 -0.01
N GLU A 47 -1.28 -2.79 -0.31
CA GLU A 47 -1.46 -2.28 -1.66
C GLU A 47 -0.10 -1.86 -2.21
N ILE A 48 0.31 -2.47 -3.31
CA ILE A 48 1.65 -2.37 -3.88
C ILE A 48 1.57 -1.78 -5.29
N GLU A 49 2.39 -0.78 -5.57
CA GLU A 49 2.56 -0.22 -6.91
C GLU A 49 3.52 -1.07 -7.76
N PRO A 50 3.55 -0.88 -9.10
CA PRO A 50 4.35 -1.73 -10.01
C PRO A 50 5.86 -1.76 -9.73
N ASP A 51 6.41 -0.77 -9.04
CA ASP A 51 7.83 -0.72 -8.66
C ASP A 51 8.13 -1.30 -7.27
N GLY A 52 7.11 -1.81 -6.58
CA GLY A 52 7.23 -2.30 -5.21
C GLY A 52 6.94 -1.26 -4.13
N THR A 53 6.55 -0.05 -4.51
CA THR A 53 6.12 0.97 -3.54
C THR A 53 4.91 0.48 -2.76
N VAL A 54 4.98 0.52 -1.44
CA VAL A 54 3.87 0.19 -0.55
C VAL A 54 3.00 1.41 -0.35
N ARG A 55 1.81 1.44 -0.97
CA ARG A 55 0.84 2.52 -0.79
C ARG A 55 0.24 2.51 0.60
N GLN A 56 -0.14 1.33 1.06
CA GLN A 56 -0.68 1.12 2.40
C GLN A 56 -0.40 -0.29 2.90
N LYS A 57 -0.36 -0.39 4.22
CA LYS A 57 -0.11 -1.62 4.96
C LYS A 57 -1.02 -1.60 6.19
N ARG A 58 -1.97 -2.52 6.24
CA ARG A 58 -3.00 -2.55 7.30
C ARG A 58 -3.26 -3.96 7.78
N THR A 59 -3.60 -4.06 9.05
CA THR A 59 -4.08 -5.27 9.69
C THR A 59 -5.45 -5.05 10.33
N LEU A 60 -5.76 -5.72 11.41
CA LEU A 60 -7.07 -5.72 12.05
C LEU A 60 -7.58 -4.29 12.36
N PHE A 61 -8.79 -3.96 11.90
CA PHE A 61 -9.41 -2.63 12.05
C PHE A 61 -8.52 -1.47 11.60
N ASP A 62 -7.77 -1.65 10.50
CA ASP A 62 -6.85 -0.65 9.95
C ASP A 62 -5.70 -0.25 10.91
N ARG A 63 -5.38 -1.11 11.86
CA ARG A 63 -4.28 -0.92 12.81
C ARG A 63 -2.95 -1.41 12.25
N GLN A 64 -1.91 -1.24 13.06
CA GLN A 64 -0.59 -1.83 12.87
C GLN A 64 -0.30 -2.79 14.03
N HIS A 65 0.45 -3.85 13.78
CA HIS A 65 0.95 -4.73 14.84
C HIS A 65 2.13 -4.09 15.61
N GLU A 66 2.40 -4.57 16.82
CA GLU A 66 3.55 -4.13 17.61
C GLU A 66 4.90 -4.43 16.93
N ASP A 67 4.95 -5.49 16.13
CA ASP A 67 6.13 -5.91 15.35
C ASP A 67 6.25 -5.25 13.97
N ILE A 68 5.65 -4.07 13.79
CA ILE A 68 5.66 -3.35 12.52
C ILE A 68 7.07 -3.06 12.00
N GLU A 69 8.04 -2.84 12.89
CA GLU A 69 9.43 -2.62 12.51
C GLU A 69 10.02 -3.84 11.78
N GLN A 70 9.73 -5.05 12.27
CA GLN A 70 10.17 -6.29 11.63
C GLN A 70 9.49 -6.49 10.27
N ALA A 71 8.19 -6.20 10.17
CA ALA A 71 7.45 -6.26 8.91
C ALA A 71 8.01 -5.25 7.90
N THR A 72 8.32 -4.05 8.34
CA THR A 72 8.92 -2.99 7.52
C THR A 72 10.31 -3.42 7.03
N GLU A 73 11.16 -3.95 7.89
CA GLU A 73 12.49 -4.46 7.53
C GLU A 73 12.40 -5.58 6.48
N PHE A 74 11.48 -6.50 6.64
CA PHE A 74 11.23 -7.55 5.65
C PHE A 74 10.80 -6.96 4.29
N LEU A 75 9.85 -6.02 4.30
CA LEU A 75 9.39 -5.37 3.07
C LEU A 75 10.51 -4.58 2.39
N GLN A 76 11.40 -3.94 3.13
CA GLN A 76 12.57 -3.28 2.59
C GLN A 76 13.49 -4.24 1.83
N LYS A 77 13.77 -5.38 2.42
CA LYS A 77 14.58 -6.45 1.78
C LYS A 77 13.88 -6.96 0.52
N TRP A 78 12.59 -7.19 0.58
CA TRP A 78 11.78 -7.61 -0.55
C TRP A 78 11.78 -6.57 -1.67
N GLN A 79 11.63 -5.29 -1.35
CA GLN A 79 11.66 -4.18 -2.32
C GLN A 79 12.99 -4.12 -3.07
N LYS A 80 14.11 -4.37 -2.40
CA LYS A 80 15.44 -4.44 -3.06
C LYS A 80 15.50 -5.57 -4.10
N VAL A 81 14.92 -6.71 -3.80
CA VAL A 81 14.84 -7.84 -4.75
C VAL A 81 13.95 -7.47 -5.95
N ILE A 82 12.82 -6.83 -5.72
CA ILE A 82 11.92 -6.37 -6.79
C ILE A 82 12.63 -5.32 -7.65
N ALA A 83 13.27 -4.33 -7.05
CA ALA A 83 13.97 -3.27 -7.77
C ALA A 83 15.01 -3.81 -8.76
N ALA A 84 15.72 -4.88 -8.40
CA ALA A 84 16.68 -5.53 -9.26
C ALA A 84 16.07 -6.25 -10.49
N ARG A 85 14.75 -6.45 -10.50
CA ARG A 85 14.02 -7.20 -11.55
C ARG A 85 13.07 -6.33 -12.36
N LEU A 86 12.99 -5.02 -12.08
CA LEU A 86 12.09 -4.12 -12.78
C LEU A 86 12.49 -3.97 -14.25
N THR A 87 11.50 -4.05 -15.12
CA THR A 87 11.63 -3.78 -16.55
C THR A 87 11.31 -2.32 -16.87
N GLY A 88 11.64 -1.85 -18.09
CA GLY A 88 11.24 -0.52 -18.53
C GLY A 88 9.71 -0.33 -18.54
N GLN A 89 8.96 -1.40 -18.80
CA GLN A 89 7.50 -1.38 -18.74
C GLN A 89 7.00 -1.22 -17.29
N ASP A 90 7.61 -1.89 -16.34
CA ASP A 90 7.25 -1.74 -14.92
C ASP A 90 7.47 -0.30 -14.44
N LEU A 91 8.57 0.33 -14.86
CA LEU A 91 8.88 1.72 -14.52
C LEU A 91 7.87 2.70 -15.14
N LYS A 92 7.41 2.46 -16.36
CA LYS A 92 6.35 3.26 -16.99
C LYS A 92 5.02 3.14 -16.22
N LEU A 93 4.64 1.91 -15.89
CA LEU A 93 3.43 1.66 -15.10
C LEU A 93 3.52 2.31 -13.71
N ALA A 94 4.68 2.24 -13.07
CA ALA A 94 4.93 2.88 -11.78
C ALA A 94 4.81 4.41 -11.84
N ALA A 95 5.32 5.02 -12.91
CA ALA A 95 5.19 6.46 -13.13
C ALA A 95 3.72 6.88 -13.30
N GLN A 96 2.94 6.13 -14.08
CA GLN A 96 1.50 6.36 -14.25
C GLN A 96 0.75 6.17 -12.92
N SER A 97 1.06 5.11 -12.19
CA SER A 97 0.50 4.82 -10.88
C SER A 97 0.72 5.98 -9.89
N ARG A 98 1.91 6.54 -9.88
CA ARG A 98 2.26 7.69 -9.04
C ARG A 98 1.42 8.93 -9.35
N VAL A 99 1.23 9.23 -10.63
CA VAL A 99 0.39 10.35 -11.07
C VAL A 99 -1.05 10.15 -10.63
N LEU A 100 -1.62 8.98 -10.88
CA LEU A 100 -3.00 8.64 -10.49
C LEU A 100 -3.20 8.69 -8.98
N ARG A 101 -2.24 8.17 -8.22
CA ARG A 101 -2.26 8.24 -6.74
C ARG A 101 -2.28 9.68 -6.26
N ASN A 102 -1.41 10.53 -6.79
CA ASN A 102 -1.33 11.93 -6.38
C ASN A 102 -2.61 12.68 -6.71
N GLU A 103 -3.20 12.45 -7.87
CA GLU A 103 -4.49 13.02 -8.26
C GLU A 103 -5.61 12.57 -7.32
N GLU A 104 -5.66 11.28 -6.98
CA GLU A 104 -6.63 10.73 -6.04
C GLU A 104 -6.49 11.35 -4.65
N PHE A 105 -5.27 11.49 -4.14
CA PHE A 105 -5.04 12.10 -2.83
C PHE A 105 -5.45 13.58 -2.80
N ILE A 106 -5.17 14.32 -3.84
CA ILE A 106 -5.62 15.72 -3.98
C ILE A 106 -7.15 15.79 -3.99
N GLN A 107 -7.81 14.91 -4.73
CA GLN A 107 -9.27 14.86 -4.79
C GLN A 107 -9.89 14.47 -3.46
N MET A 108 -9.37 13.45 -2.78
CA MET A 108 -9.83 13.04 -1.44
C MET A 108 -9.71 14.18 -0.43
N LYS A 109 -8.62 14.94 -0.47
CA LYS A 109 -8.38 16.06 0.42
C LYS A 109 -9.36 17.20 0.14
N LYS A 110 -9.62 17.48 -1.13
CA LYS A 110 -10.58 18.47 -1.58
C LYS A 110 -12.01 18.12 -1.15
N ASP A 111 -12.37 16.84 -1.27
CA ASP A 111 -13.69 16.32 -0.89
C ASP A 111 -13.80 16.07 0.63
N ARG A 112 -12.72 16.26 1.38
CA ARG A 112 -12.65 16.04 2.84
C ARG A 112 -13.17 14.66 3.25
N VAL A 113 -12.73 13.62 2.57
CA VAL A 113 -13.10 12.24 2.87
C VAL A 113 -12.58 11.85 4.25
N VAL A 114 -13.48 11.47 5.14
CA VAL A 114 -13.20 11.13 6.54
C VAL A 114 -13.38 9.63 6.75
N ILE A 115 -12.53 9.03 7.55
CA ILE A 115 -12.68 7.64 8.01
C ILE A 115 -13.77 7.60 9.07
N HIS A 116 -14.79 6.74 8.89
CA HIS A 116 -15.95 6.70 9.77
C HIS A 116 -15.89 5.61 10.84
N THR A 117 -15.07 4.58 10.66
CA THR A 117 -15.03 3.42 11.55
C THR A 117 -13.60 3.04 11.93
N GLY A 118 -13.46 2.32 13.03
CA GLY A 118 -12.20 1.76 13.49
C GLY A 118 -11.32 2.74 14.25
N HIS A 119 -10.06 2.36 14.41
CA HIS A 119 -9.05 3.10 15.17
C HIS A 119 -8.77 4.51 14.63
N LEU A 120 -8.89 4.68 13.31
CA LEU A 120 -8.59 5.94 12.62
C LEU A 120 -9.83 6.80 12.34
N ALA A 121 -10.98 6.49 12.96
CA ALA A 121 -12.21 7.25 12.79
C ALA A 121 -11.99 8.74 13.09
N GLY A 122 -12.56 9.62 12.26
CA GLY A 122 -12.44 11.07 12.37
C GLY A 122 -11.21 11.67 11.66
N HIS A 123 -10.24 10.87 11.25
CA HIS A 123 -9.11 11.34 10.45
C HIS A 123 -9.47 11.49 8.97
N LEU A 124 -8.83 12.43 8.28
CA LEU A 124 -8.91 12.52 6.82
C LEU A 124 -8.19 11.32 6.19
N LEU A 125 -8.87 10.63 5.29
CA LEU A 125 -8.32 9.45 4.63
C LEU A 125 -7.03 9.76 3.87
N ALA A 126 -6.98 10.88 3.16
CA ALA A 126 -5.79 11.30 2.42
C ALA A 126 -4.56 11.49 3.34
N ASP A 127 -4.75 12.04 4.53
CA ASP A 127 -3.65 12.24 5.47
C ASP A 127 -3.11 10.91 6.02
N VAL A 128 -4.00 9.96 6.30
CA VAL A 128 -3.62 8.62 6.75
C VAL A 128 -2.85 7.85 5.67
N LEU A 129 -3.35 7.88 4.43
CA LEU A 129 -2.69 7.21 3.30
C LEU A 129 -1.35 7.87 2.95
N LEU A 130 -1.25 9.19 3.06
CA LEU A 130 0.00 9.91 2.85
C LEU A 130 1.03 9.55 3.93
N ALA A 131 0.63 9.45 5.19
CA ALA A 131 1.51 9.03 6.27
C ALA A 131 2.08 7.62 6.04
N ASP A 132 1.24 6.68 5.59
CA ASP A 132 1.70 5.33 5.22
C ASP A 132 2.70 5.34 4.08
N LEU A 133 2.41 6.12 3.05
CA LEU A 133 3.30 6.26 1.90
C LEU A 133 4.65 6.85 2.31
N MET A 134 4.66 7.87 3.16
CA MET A 134 5.88 8.53 3.63
C MET A 134 6.75 7.62 4.48
N GLU A 135 6.16 6.74 5.29
CA GLU A 135 6.90 5.74 6.07
C GLU A 135 7.75 4.82 5.16
N ASN A 136 7.26 4.53 3.96
CA ASN A 136 7.91 3.64 3.00
C ASN A 136 8.70 4.40 1.90
N LYS A 137 8.51 5.70 1.77
CA LYS A 137 9.03 6.51 0.65
C LYS A 137 10.55 6.62 0.61
N GLU A 138 11.21 6.70 1.76
CA GLU A 138 12.67 6.78 1.81
C GLU A 138 13.33 5.56 1.15
N ILE A 139 12.71 4.40 1.26
CA ILE A 139 13.21 3.15 0.70
C ILE A 139 13.09 3.16 -0.82
N VAL A 140 11.96 3.62 -1.32
CA VAL A 140 11.72 3.75 -2.77
C VAL A 140 12.63 4.82 -3.37
N GLN A 141 12.83 5.95 -2.69
CA GLN A 141 13.76 7.00 -3.14
C GLN A 141 15.21 6.54 -3.19
N GLN A 142 15.64 5.70 -2.24
CA GLN A 142 16.97 5.10 -2.28
C GLN A 142 17.15 4.11 -3.45
N GLN A 143 16.06 3.51 -3.91
CA GLN A 143 16.05 2.62 -5.08
C GLN A 143 15.95 3.40 -6.40
N GLU A 144 15.30 4.56 -6.39
CA GLU A 144 15.17 5.45 -7.55
C GLU A 144 16.38 6.34 -7.79
N LEU A 145 17.29 6.47 -6.82
CA LEU A 145 18.60 7.06 -7.07
C LEU A 145 19.32 6.12 -8.05
N PRO A 146 19.39 6.47 -9.36
CA PRO A 146 20.21 5.70 -10.26
C PRO A 146 21.59 5.63 -9.64
N ALA A 147 22.16 4.44 -9.61
CA ALA A 147 23.59 4.37 -9.47
C ALA A 147 24.13 5.43 -10.41
N ALA A 148 24.64 6.51 -9.85
CA ALA A 148 25.20 7.59 -10.65
C ALA A 148 26.20 6.96 -11.59
N ALA A 149 25.78 6.93 -12.84
CA ALA A 149 26.64 6.41 -13.89
C ALA A 149 27.97 7.18 -13.85
#